data_e5b1532e97ca373e42939b71da49adaf
#
_entry.id   e5b1532e97ca373e42939b71da49adaf
#
_cell.length_a   1.000
_cell.length_b   1.000
_cell.length_c   1.000
_cell.angle_alpha   90.00
_cell.angle_beta   90.00
_cell.angle_gamma   90.00
#
_symmetry.space_group_name_H-M   'P 1'
#
loop_
_entity.id
_entity.type
_entity.pdbx_description
1 polymer ?
#
loop_
_entity_poly.entity_id
_entity_poly.type
_entity_poly.pdbx_seq_one_letter_code
_entity_poly.pdbx_strand_id
1 'polypeptide(L)'
;MSSSHTVDLNSSQLASARRLIWPTAAVIFLFTVSYPANDFAPPPSPPDIGLGMLLVYAAIAAVTGGVVFAWVLPWALRQESSGGVALALAVLGTLLAPAFWAGFPPALAAGGALLGWAGIHARKGRSLSRAAFGIGVLGVHFNVASYAAVFI
;
A
#
# COMPACT_ATOMS: atom_id res chain seq x y z
N MET A 1 12.97 30.13 23.78
CA MET A 1 12.48 30.32 22.39
C MET A 1 12.94 29.17 21.53
N SER A 2 12.32 27.97 21.61
CA SER A 2 12.74 26.79 20.82
C SER A 2 11.59 25.82 20.47
N SER A 3 10.33 26.28 20.43
CA SER A 3 9.18 25.37 20.19
C SER A 3 8.59 25.43 18.77
N SER A 4 8.99 26.40 17.94
CA SER A 4 8.44 26.58 16.60
C SER A 4 9.01 25.62 15.55
N HIS A 5 10.30 25.25 15.62
CA HIS A 5 10.95 24.42 14.60
C HIS A 5 10.49 22.95 14.55
N THR A 6 10.01 22.40 15.67
CA THR A 6 9.58 20.99 15.71
C THR A 6 8.17 20.77 15.15
N VAL A 7 7.34 21.82 15.12
CA VAL A 7 5.99 21.77 14.56
C VAL A 7 6.03 21.78 13.03
N ASP A 8 6.96 22.55 12.45
CA ASP A 8 7.04 22.74 10.99
C ASP A 8 7.53 21.49 10.24
N LEU A 9 8.46 20.72 10.83
CA LEU A 9 8.96 19.48 10.20
C LEU A 9 7.88 18.39 10.11
N ASN A 10 7.02 18.30 11.12
CA ASN A 10 5.93 17.33 11.10
C ASN A 10 4.83 17.72 10.10
N SER A 11 4.52 19.01 9.97
CA SER A 11 3.53 19.52 9.02
C SER A 11 3.96 19.31 7.56
N SER A 12 5.22 19.50 7.25
CA SER A 12 5.76 19.27 5.90
C SER A 12 5.72 17.81 5.48
N GLN A 13 6.04 16.89 6.39
CA GLN A 13 5.96 15.45 6.13
C GLN A 13 4.51 14.97 5.94
N LEU A 14 3.58 15.47 6.75
CA LEU A 14 2.16 15.16 6.59
C LEU A 14 1.64 15.68 5.26
N ALA A 15 2.03 16.89 4.85
CA ALA A 15 1.67 17.44 3.55
C ALA A 15 2.24 16.59 2.39
N SER A 16 3.49 16.16 2.51
CA SER A 16 4.13 15.28 1.52
C SER A 16 3.47 13.91 1.47
N ALA A 17 3.15 13.31 2.61
CA ALA A 17 2.45 12.03 2.67
C ALA A 17 1.07 12.11 1.99
N ARG A 18 0.31 13.19 2.23
CA ARG A 18 -0.99 13.42 1.57
C ARG A 18 -0.86 13.53 0.05
N ARG A 19 0.20 14.19 -0.45
CA ARG A 19 0.46 14.31 -1.88
C ARG A 19 0.81 12.96 -2.53
N LEU A 20 1.41 12.04 -1.79
CA LEU A 20 1.81 10.72 -2.27
C LEU A 20 0.68 9.68 -2.24
N ILE A 21 -0.44 9.94 -1.54
CA ILE A 21 -1.56 9.00 -1.45
C ILE A 21 -2.03 8.56 -2.85
N TRP A 22 -2.40 9.50 -3.70
CA TRP A 22 -2.98 9.18 -5.00
C TRP A 22 -1.99 8.59 -6.00
N PRO A 23 -0.76 9.11 -6.14
CA PRO A 23 0.26 8.44 -6.97
C PRO A 23 0.53 7.00 -6.52
N THR A 24 0.65 6.77 -5.21
CA THR A 24 0.84 5.41 -4.68
C THR A 24 -0.36 4.52 -4.99
N ALA A 25 -1.58 5.01 -4.78
CA ALA A 25 -2.80 4.27 -5.11
C ALA A 25 -2.86 3.90 -6.60
N ALA A 26 -2.52 4.83 -7.49
CA ALA A 26 -2.51 4.60 -8.93
C ALA A 26 -1.49 3.53 -9.33
N VAL A 27 -0.27 3.61 -8.80
CA VAL A 27 0.79 2.61 -9.08
C VAL A 27 0.36 1.23 -8.59
N ILE A 28 -0.16 1.12 -7.37
CA ILE A 28 -0.62 -0.16 -6.82
C ILE A 28 -1.81 -0.71 -7.61
N PHE A 29 -2.75 0.13 -8.00
CA PHE A 29 -3.89 -0.26 -8.84
C PHE A 29 -3.42 -0.82 -10.18
N LEU A 30 -2.55 -0.09 -10.89
CA LEU A 30 -1.99 -0.52 -12.16
C LEU A 30 -1.21 -1.83 -12.02
N PHE A 31 -0.39 -1.95 -10.98
CA PHE A 31 0.33 -3.19 -10.68
C PHE A 31 -0.63 -4.36 -10.47
N THR A 32 -1.68 -4.17 -9.68
CA THR A 32 -2.65 -5.22 -9.38
C THR A 32 -3.45 -5.67 -10.61
N VAL A 33 -3.84 -4.73 -11.46
CA VAL A 33 -4.63 -5.04 -12.68
C VAL A 33 -3.76 -5.61 -13.79
N SER A 34 -2.44 -5.34 -13.78
CA SER A 34 -1.53 -5.90 -14.79
C SER A 34 -1.37 -7.41 -14.69
N TYR A 35 -1.58 -8.01 -13.51
CA TYR A 35 -1.51 -9.46 -13.34
C TYR A 35 -2.54 -10.20 -14.20
N PRO A 36 -3.86 -9.99 -14.00
CA PRO A 36 -4.85 -10.67 -14.83
C PRO A 36 -4.82 -10.22 -16.29
N ALA A 37 -4.32 -9.01 -16.59
CA ALA A 37 -4.18 -8.56 -17.97
C ALA A 37 -3.16 -9.37 -18.78
N ASN A 38 -2.15 -9.97 -18.14
CA ASN A 38 -1.18 -10.84 -18.81
C ASN A 38 -1.76 -12.21 -19.16
N ASP A 39 -2.81 -12.65 -18.48
CA ASP A 39 -3.50 -13.90 -18.82
C ASP A 39 -4.27 -13.83 -20.15
N PHE A 40 -4.41 -12.62 -20.75
CA PHE A 40 -4.89 -12.41 -22.11
C PHE A 40 -3.79 -12.56 -23.18
N ALA A 41 -2.55 -12.92 -22.81
CA ALA A 41 -1.51 -13.20 -23.78
C ALA A 41 -1.87 -14.40 -24.67
N PRO A 42 -1.41 -14.43 -25.97
CA PRO A 42 -1.78 -15.48 -26.89
C PRO A 42 -1.29 -16.87 -26.42
N PRO A 43 -1.93 -17.95 -26.91
CA PRO A 43 -1.68 -19.32 -26.47
C PRO A 43 -0.17 -19.70 -26.40
N PRO A 44 0.19 -20.55 -25.39
CA PRO A 44 -0.60 -21.63 -24.83
C PRO A 44 -1.29 -21.31 -23.48
N SER A 45 -1.75 -20.09 -23.28
CA SER A 45 -2.49 -19.74 -22.06
C SER A 45 -3.75 -20.58 -21.92
N PRO A 46 -4.11 -21.01 -20.68
CA PRO A 46 -5.35 -21.71 -20.47
C PRO A 46 -6.53 -20.87 -20.95
N PRO A 47 -7.52 -21.47 -21.62
CA PRO A 47 -8.68 -20.77 -22.10
C PRO A 47 -9.46 -20.17 -20.92
N ASP A 48 -9.91 -18.93 -21.10
CA ASP A 48 -11.07 -18.36 -20.43
C ASP A 48 -10.90 -17.70 -19.05
N ILE A 49 -9.78 -17.00 -18.78
CA ILE A 49 -9.92 -15.87 -17.87
C ILE A 49 -10.54 -14.73 -18.67
N GLY A 50 -11.85 -14.79 -18.85
CA GLY A 50 -12.59 -13.83 -19.66
C GLY A 50 -12.57 -12.42 -19.04
N LEU A 51 -12.98 -11.42 -19.84
CA LEU A 51 -13.16 -10.02 -19.42
C LEU A 51 -13.87 -9.91 -18.04
N GLY A 52 -14.75 -10.85 -17.70
CA GLY A 52 -15.42 -10.92 -16.41
C GLY A 52 -14.46 -11.06 -15.23
N MET A 53 -13.44 -11.91 -15.32
CA MET A 53 -12.43 -12.08 -14.26
C MET A 53 -11.57 -10.84 -14.11
N LEU A 54 -11.13 -10.23 -15.22
CA LEU A 54 -10.40 -8.96 -15.17
C LEU A 54 -11.20 -7.89 -14.43
N LEU A 55 -12.49 -7.77 -14.73
CA LEU A 55 -13.36 -6.81 -14.07
C LEU A 55 -13.51 -7.10 -12.57
N VAL A 56 -13.59 -8.38 -12.17
CA VAL A 56 -13.63 -8.77 -10.75
C VAL A 56 -12.34 -8.36 -10.03
N TYR A 57 -11.16 -8.66 -10.58
CA TYR A 57 -9.88 -8.24 -9.99
C TYR A 57 -9.73 -6.72 -9.94
N ALA A 58 -10.11 -6.03 -11.01
CA ALA A 58 -10.09 -4.58 -11.04
C ALA A 58 -11.05 -3.97 -9.99
N ALA A 59 -12.23 -4.56 -9.81
CA ALA A 59 -13.18 -4.13 -8.79
C ALA A 59 -12.64 -4.36 -7.37
N ILE A 60 -12.05 -5.51 -7.08
CA ILE A 60 -11.42 -5.81 -5.77
C ILE A 60 -10.29 -4.82 -5.51
N ALA A 61 -9.42 -4.58 -6.48
CA ALA A 61 -8.31 -3.64 -6.36
C ALA A 61 -8.82 -2.20 -6.14
N ALA A 62 -9.85 -1.78 -6.87
CA ALA A 62 -10.45 -0.46 -6.74
C ALA A 62 -11.12 -0.27 -5.37
N VAL A 63 -11.88 -1.25 -4.90
CA VAL A 63 -12.52 -1.19 -3.57
C VAL A 63 -11.47 -1.17 -2.48
N THR A 64 -10.48 -2.06 -2.52
CA THR A 64 -9.44 -2.11 -1.50
C THR A 64 -8.57 -0.86 -1.52
N GLY A 65 -8.14 -0.43 -2.71
CA GLY A 65 -7.41 0.83 -2.88
C GLY A 65 -8.22 2.02 -2.38
N GLY A 66 -9.50 2.10 -2.72
CA GLY A 66 -10.41 3.12 -2.24
C GLY A 66 -10.50 3.13 -0.71
N VAL A 67 -10.74 1.98 -0.08
CA VAL A 67 -10.80 1.88 1.38
C VAL A 67 -9.47 2.30 2.02
N VAL A 68 -8.34 1.76 1.55
CA VAL A 68 -7.03 2.07 2.14
C VAL A 68 -6.65 3.52 1.89
N PHE A 69 -6.63 3.97 0.64
CA PHE A 69 -6.03 5.26 0.26
C PHE A 69 -6.99 6.44 0.38
N ALA A 70 -8.30 6.25 0.17
CA ALA A 70 -9.26 7.34 0.27
C ALA A 70 -9.88 7.50 1.67
N TRP A 71 -9.89 6.44 2.47
CA TRP A 71 -10.51 6.48 3.79
C TRP A 71 -9.52 6.24 4.93
N VAL A 72 -8.86 5.05 4.98
CA VAL A 72 -8.00 4.68 6.13
C VAL A 72 -6.80 5.61 6.26
N LEU A 73 -6.06 5.88 5.17
CA LEU A 73 -4.89 6.73 5.23
C LEU A 73 -5.22 8.18 5.65
N PRO A 74 -6.18 8.88 5.02
CA PRO A 74 -6.53 10.23 5.44
C PRO A 74 -7.05 10.29 6.88
N TRP A 75 -7.79 9.28 7.33
CA TRP A 75 -8.25 9.18 8.71
C TRP A 75 -7.06 8.99 9.67
N ALA A 76 -6.18 8.04 9.39
CA ALA A 76 -5.01 7.76 10.23
C ALA A 76 -4.03 8.94 10.30
N LEU A 77 -3.86 9.69 9.21
CA LEU A 77 -3.01 10.90 9.19
C LEU A 77 -3.57 12.06 10.04
N ARG A 78 -4.83 11.98 10.46
CA ARG A 78 -5.43 12.97 11.40
C ARG A 78 -5.23 12.57 12.86
N GLN A 79 -4.86 11.32 13.12
CA GLN A 79 -4.62 10.84 14.50
C GLN A 79 -3.24 11.30 14.98
N GLU A 80 -3.13 11.61 16.28
CA GLU A 80 -1.85 11.94 16.91
C GLU A 80 -0.83 10.78 16.89
N SER A 81 -1.32 9.54 16.76
CA SER A 81 -0.52 8.31 16.71
C SER A 81 -1.06 7.38 15.62
N SER A 82 -0.54 7.53 14.41
CA SER A 82 -0.84 6.64 13.29
C SER A 82 0.00 5.37 13.25
N GLY A 83 1.02 5.26 14.12
CA GLY A 83 1.99 4.16 14.09
C GLY A 83 1.38 2.77 14.26
N GLY A 84 0.35 2.62 15.08
CA GLY A 84 -0.35 1.34 15.26
C GLY A 84 -1.11 0.91 14.00
N VAL A 85 -1.83 1.84 13.38
CA VAL A 85 -2.54 1.59 12.11
C VAL A 85 -1.56 1.27 11.00
N ALA A 86 -0.46 2.04 10.90
CA ALA A 86 0.59 1.82 9.93
C ALA A 86 1.18 0.41 10.06
N LEU A 87 1.50 -0.01 11.29
CA LEU A 87 2.06 -1.35 11.56
C LEU A 87 1.06 -2.46 11.21
N ALA A 88 -0.21 -2.31 11.59
CA ALA A 88 -1.24 -3.30 11.25
C ALA A 88 -1.38 -3.48 9.74
N LEU A 89 -1.44 -2.38 8.97
CA LEU A 89 -1.51 -2.44 7.51
C LEU A 89 -0.26 -3.10 6.91
N ALA A 90 0.94 -2.71 7.38
CA ALA A 90 2.21 -3.25 6.89
C ALA A 90 2.32 -4.77 7.14
N VAL A 91 2.01 -5.21 8.37
CA VAL A 91 2.06 -6.63 8.75
C VAL A 91 1.02 -7.43 7.97
N LEU A 92 -0.22 -6.97 7.89
CA LEU A 92 -1.27 -7.66 7.12
C LEU A 92 -0.90 -7.75 5.64
N GLY A 93 -0.43 -6.66 5.03
CA GLY A 93 -0.02 -6.65 3.63
C GLY A 93 1.18 -7.57 3.33
N THR A 94 2.08 -7.74 4.30
CA THR A 94 3.23 -8.64 4.17
C THR A 94 2.84 -10.10 4.40
N LEU A 95 2.05 -10.40 5.43
CA LEU A 95 1.60 -11.77 5.73
C LEU A 95 0.68 -12.32 4.65
N LEU A 96 -0.10 -11.46 4.02
CA LEU A 96 -1.03 -11.83 2.94
C LEU A 96 -0.38 -11.78 1.56
N ALA A 97 0.91 -11.44 1.45
CA ALA A 97 1.63 -11.39 0.18
C ALA A 97 1.57 -12.69 -0.66
N PRO A 98 1.51 -13.92 -0.07
CA PRO A 98 1.26 -15.12 -0.87
C PRO A 98 -0.06 -15.10 -1.64
N ALA A 99 -1.04 -14.29 -1.21
CA ALA A 99 -2.31 -14.07 -1.91
C ALA A 99 -2.27 -12.80 -2.79
N PHE A 100 -1.11 -12.47 -3.38
CA PHE A 100 -0.91 -11.24 -4.16
C PHE A 100 -1.91 -11.07 -5.31
N TRP A 101 -2.36 -12.16 -5.90
CA TRP A 101 -3.38 -12.19 -6.97
C TRP A 101 -4.74 -11.62 -6.52
N ALA A 102 -5.03 -11.59 -5.22
CA ALA A 102 -6.27 -11.02 -4.70
C ALA A 102 -6.30 -9.49 -4.72
N GLY A 103 -5.16 -8.83 -5.02
CA GLY A 103 -5.07 -7.39 -5.25
C GLY A 103 -5.03 -6.49 -4.00
N PHE A 104 -5.38 -7.01 -2.83
CA PHE A 104 -5.37 -6.21 -1.59
C PHE A 104 -4.03 -6.22 -0.84
N PRO A 105 -3.17 -7.27 -0.87
CA PRO A 105 -1.93 -7.28 -0.10
C PRO A 105 -0.98 -6.13 -0.45
N PRO A 106 -0.71 -5.82 -1.74
CA PRO A 106 0.17 -4.71 -2.09
C PRO A 106 -0.41 -3.35 -1.65
N ALA A 107 -1.73 -3.18 -1.67
CA ALA A 107 -2.37 -1.94 -1.20
C ALA A 107 -2.19 -1.74 0.31
N LEU A 108 -2.34 -2.81 1.10
CA LEU A 108 -2.11 -2.79 2.54
C LEU A 108 -0.64 -2.51 2.88
N ALA A 109 0.30 -3.21 2.24
CA ALA A 109 1.73 -3.03 2.46
C ALA A 109 2.18 -1.60 2.12
N ALA A 110 1.77 -1.08 0.96
CA ALA A 110 2.09 0.28 0.52
C ALA A 110 1.44 1.34 1.42
N GLY A 111 0.19 1.12 1.84
CA GLY A 111 -0.50 1.99 2.80
C GLY A 111 0.22 2.04 4.14
N GLY A 112 0.65 0.88 4.67
CA GLY A 112 1.43 0.76 5.89
C GLY A 112 2.79 1.46 5.78
N ALA A 113 3.51 1.30 4.66
CA ALA A 113 4.76 1.98 4.38
C ALA A 113 4.59 3.50 4.35
N LEU A 114 3.57 4.01 3.65
CA LEU A 114 3.31 5.44 3.52
C LEU A 114 2.96 6.09 4.87
N LEU A 115 2.08 5.45 5.67
CA LEU A 115 1.78 5.91 7.02
C LEU A 115 2.98 5.81 7.95
N GLY A 116 3.76 4.72 7.86
CA GLY A 116 4.98 4.54 8.62
C GLY A 116 5.97 5.65 8.33
N TRP A 117 6.21 5.97 7.05
CA TRP A 117 7.07 7.08 6.63
C TRP A 117 6.57 8.43 7.15
N ALA A 118 5.27 8.70 7.08
CA ALA A 118 4.69 9.93 7.62
C ALA A 118 4.91 10.09 9.13
N GLY A 119 4.92 8.96 9.88
CA GLY A 119 5.07 8.94 11.33
C GLY A 119 6.50 8.76 11.85
N ILE A 120 7.52 8.65 10.98
CA ILE A 120 8.92 8.38 11.38
C ILE A 120 9.45 9.40 12.41
N HIS A 121 9.03 10.65 12.32
CA HIS A 121 9.46 11.75 13.18
C HIS A 121 8.39 12.16 14.21
N ALA A 122 7.26 11.42 14.30
CA ALA A 122 6.23 11.70 15.28
C ALA A 122 6.78 11.54 16.72
N ARG A 123 6.25 12.34 17.66
CA ARG A 123 6.60 12.21 19.08
C ARG A 123 6.09 10.93 19.70
N LYS A 124 4.85 10.53 19.34
CA LYS A 124 4.19 9.30 19.81
C LYS A 124 4.18 8.26 18.70
N GLY A 125 4.47 7.00 19.03
CA GLY A 125 4.41 5.90 18.08
C GLY A 125 5.54 5.83 17.04
N ARG A 126 6.64 6.58 17.24
CA ARG A 126 7.80 6.64 16.32
C ARG A 126 8.42 5.27 16.04
N SER A 127 8.57 4.43 17.06
CA SER A 127 9.11 3.07 16.90
C SER A 127 8.19 2.20 16.04
N LEU A 128 6.88 2.27 16.26
CA LEU A 128 5.88 1.57 15.47
C LEU A 128 5.86 2.06 14.02
N SER A 129 5.98 3.37 13.82
CA SER A 129 6.02 3.97 12.47
C SER A 129 7.27 3.54 11.70
N ARG A 130 8.44 3.47 12.37
CA ARG A 130 9.68 2.96 11.74
C ARG A 130 9.58 1.49 11.38
N ALA A 131 9.04 0.67 12.29
CA ALA A 131 8.80 -0.75 12.03
C ALA A 131 7.81 -0.92 10.88
N ALA A 132 6.71 -0.16 10.87
CA ALA A 132 5.72 -0.17 9.81
C ALA A 132 6.29 0.20 8.46
N PHE A 133 7.15 1.23 8.40
CA PHE A 133 7.82 1.62 7.17
C PHE A 133 8.71 0.49 6.64
N GLY A 134 9.58 -0.08 7.48
CA GLY A 134 10.45 -1.18 7.08
C GLY A 134 9.69 -2.43 6.63
N ILE A 135 8.71 -2.88 7.43
CA ILE A 135 7.87 -4.05 7.11
C ILE A 135 7.04 -3.79 5.86
N GLY A 136 6.45 -2.60 5.72
CA GLY A 136 5.64 -2.25 4.55
C GLY A 136 6.45 -2.21 3.26
N VAL A 137 7.68 -1.65 3.29
CA VAL A 137 8.60 -1.68 2.14
C VAL A 137 8.99 -3.10 1.78
N LEU A 138 9.34 -3.94 2.76
CA LEU A 138 9.62 -5.36 2.54
C LEU A 138 8.40 -6.09 1.99
N GLY A 139 7.21 -5.80 2.50
CA GLY A 139 5.96 -6.38 2.02
C GLY A 139 5.69 -6.02 0.55
N VAL A 140 5.90 -4.77 0.14
CA VAL A 140 5.80 -4.36 -1.27
C VAL A 140 6.79 -5.13 -2.13
N HIS A 141 8.06 -5.22 -1.72
CA HIS A 141 9.07 -5.97 -2.46
C HIS A 141 8.72 -7.46 -2.58
N PHE A 142 8.19 -8.06 -1.51
CA PHE A 142 7.77 -9.46 -1.52
C PHE A 142 6.59 -9.69 -2.47
N ASN A 143 5.60 -8.78 -2.49
CA ASN A 143 4.50 -8.84 -3.44
C ASN A 143 5.01 -8.72 -4.89
N VAL A 144 5.94 -7.80 -5.17
CA VAL A 144 6.54 -7.65 -6.51
C VAL A 144 7.35 -8.88 -6.90
N ALA A 145 8.14 -9.45 -5.98
CA ALA A 145 8.91 -10.67 -6.24
C ALA A 145 8.01 -11.88 -6.50
N SER A 146 6.93 -12.03 -5.72
CA SER A 146 5.93 -13.09 -5.93
C SER A 146 5.25 -12.96 -7.30
N TYR A 147 4.95 -11.74 -7.70
CA TYR A 147 4.44 -11.45 -9.04
C TYR A 147 5.45 -11.83 -10.12
N ALA A 148 6.70 -11.40 -10.00
CA ALA A 148 7.76 -11.70 -10.98
C ALA A 148 8.03 -13.19 -11.10
N ALA A 149 8.00 -13.95 -9.98
CA ALA A 149 8.24 -15.39 -9.97
C ALA A 149 7.19 -16.22 -10.75
N VAL A 150 6.03 -15.65 -11.04
CA VAL A 150 5.00 -16.31 -11.86
C VAL A 150 5.30 -16.17 -13.36
N PHE A 151 6.13 -15.19 -13.75
CA PHE A 151 6.44 -14.88 -15.16
C PHE A 151 7.84 -15.37 -15.61
N ILE A 152 8.60 -16.00 -14.71
CA ILE A 152 9.91 -16.62 -15.00
C ILE A 152 9.77 -18.13 -15.00
#